data_bea245c98b1c5cbfc9414705a79ddf69
#
_entry.id   bea245c98b1c5cbfc9414705a79ddf69
#
_cell.length_a   1.000
_cell.length_b   1.000
_cell.length_c   1.000
_cell.angle_alpha   90.00
_cell.angle_beta   90.00
_cell.angle_gamma   90.00
#
_symmetry.space_group_name_H-M   'P 1'
#
loop_
_entity.id
_entity.type
_entity.pdbx_description
1 polymer ?
#
loop_
_entity_poly.entity_id
_entity_poly.type
_entity_poly.pdbx_seq_one_letter_code
_entity_poly.pdbx_strand_id
1 'polypeptide(L)'
;MALDSEQIVRQAYKVAEEMDMAGWVAAFTEDGTFTDESIGVTWKGPAELPEQVENFHRAFPDMHRELFRVYVSGNIVVVQLALQGTHLGPLHLPTGTLPPTGQRMDAPCCDVFELVDDGKIKRFDCYPEATIILTQLGVLGNLNAALEH
;
A
#
# COMPACT_ATOMS: atom_id res chain seq x y z
N MET A 1 22.37 0.50 17.92
CA MET A 1 21.09 0.18 18.56
C MET A 1 20.09 -0.31 17.53
N ALA A 2 19.41 -1.39 17.85
CA ALA A 2 18.35 -1.88 17.00
C ALA A 2 17.16 -0.90 17.01
N LEU A 3 16.51 -0.74 15.86
CA LEU A 3 15.26 0.03 15.77
C LEU A 3 14.13 -0.74 16.45
N ASP A 4 13.20 -0.03 17.07
CA ASP A 4 11.97 -0.66 17.57
C ASP A 4 10.99 -0.94 16.41
N SER A 5 9.92 -1.68 16.71
CA SER A 5 8.96 -2.11 15.69
C SER A 5 8.32 -0.94 14.93
N GLU A 6 7.98 0.14 15.63
CA GLU A 6 7.40 1.32 14.99
C GLU A 6 8.41 1.99 14.04
N GLN A 7 9.67 2.13 14.47
CA GLN A 7 10.72 2.74 13.64
C GLN A 7 10.99 1.92 12.39
N ILE A 8 10.99 0.59 12.50
CA ILE A 8 11.18 -0.32 11.36
C ILE A 8 10.08 -0.10 10.31
N VAL A 9 8.83 -0.02 10.76
CA VAL A 9 7.69 0.18 9.86
C VAL A 9 7.73 1.58 9.24
N ARG A 10 8.03 2.62 10.02
CA ARG A 10 8.17 3.98 9.47
C ARG A 10 9.29 4.08 8.45
N GLN A 11 10.40 3.38 8.68
CA GLN A 11 11.50 3.32 7.70
C GLN A 11 11.07 2.61 6.42
N ALA A 12 10.25 1.56 6.52
CA ALA A 12 9.73 0.86 5.35
C ALA A 12 8.85 1.79 4.49
N TYR A 13 7.98 2.58 5.10
CA TYR A 13 7.20 3.59 4.37
C TYR A 13 8.10 4.62 3.68
N LYS A 14 9.14 5.06 4.37
CA LYS A 14 10.07 6.05 3.82
C LYS A 14 10.76 5.56 2.56
N VAL A 15 11.32 4.35 2.60
CA VAL A 15 12.02 3.80 1.42
C VAL A 15 11.06 3.52 0.27
N ALA A 16 9.82 3.11 0.57
CA ALA A 16 8.80 2.92 -0.46
C ALA A 16 8.45 4.25 -1.14
N GLU A 17 8.27 5.31 -0.37
CA GLU A 17 7.93 6.63 -0.89
C GLU A 17 9.07 7.24 -1.69
N GLU A 18 10.31 6.96 -1.31
CA GLU A 18 11.52 7.38 -2.04
C GLU A 18 11.81 6.52 -3.28
N MET A 19 11.02 5.48 -3.49
CA MET A 19 11.23 4.47 -4.55
C MET A 19 12.57 3.75 -4.44
N ASP A 20 13.05 3.60 -3.21
CA ASP A 20 14.22 2.77 -2.90
C ASP A 20 13.77 1.31 -2.77
N MET A 21 13.68 0.63 -3.89
CA MET A 21 13.17 -0.75 -3.91
C MET A 21 14.15 -1.74 -3.27
N ALA A 22 15.45 -1.46 -3.33
CA ALA A 22 16.43 -2.28 -2.61
C ALA A 22 16.21 -2.18 -1.09
N GLY A 23 15.95 -0.96 -0.58
CA GLY A 23 15.61 -0.73 0.83
C GLY A 23 14.29 -1.36 1.22
N TRP A 24 13.28 -1.29 0.34
CA TRP A 24 11.98 -1.94 0.54
C TRP A 24 12.13 -3.45 0.71
N VAL A 25 12.80 -4.09 -0.24
CA VAL A 25 13.06 -5.54 -0.19
C VAL A 25 13.86 -5.92 1.05
N ALA A 26 14.88 -5.13 1.39
CA ALA A 26 15.75 -5.39 2.56
C ALA A 26 14.99 -5.29 3.89
N ALA A 27 13.85 -4.60 3.93
CA ALA A 27 13.03 -4.50 5.14
C ALA A 27 12.28 -5.79 5.46
N PHE A 28 12.16 -6.71 4.50
CA PHE A 28 11.40 -7.96 4.63
C PHE A 28 12.32 -9.15 4.86
N THR A 29 11.75 -10.22 5.42
CA THR A 29 12.41 -11.54 5.41
C THR A 29 12.50 -12.03 3.97
N GLU A 30 13.37 -13.03 3.73
CA GLU A 30 13.59 -13.56 2.37
C GLU A 30 12.31 -14.15 1.76
N ASP A 31 11.42 -14.67 2.59
CA ASP A 31 10.11 -15.20 2.19
C ASP A 31 8.96 -14.27 2.58
N GLY A 32 9.26 -13.01 2.87
CA GLY A 32 8.27 -12.03 3.28
C GLY A 32 7.18 -11.79 2.26
N THR A 33 5.99 -11.40 2.72
CA THR A 33 4.83 -11.21 1.87
C THR A 33 4.23 -9.82 2.01
N PHE A 34 3.70 -9.32 0.92
CA PHE A 34 2.87 -8.12 0.85
C PHE A 34 1.56 -8.52 0.18
N THR A 35 0.44 -8.36 0.88
CA THR A 35 -0.89 -8.66 0.34
C THR A 35 -1.71 -7.38 0.28
N ASP A 36 -2.25 -7.07 -0.89
CA ASP A 36 -3.29 -6.05 -1.03
C ASP A 36 -4.64 -6.77 -0.93
N GLU A 37 -5.29 -6.60 0.22
CA GLU A 37 -6.53 -7.31 0.53
C GLU A 37 -7.72 -6.81 -0.31
N SER A 38 -7.64 -5.58 -0.84
CA SER A 38 -8.71 -5.02 -1.66
C SER A 38 -8.82 -5.69 -3.04
N ILE A 39 -7.72 -6.27 -3.52
CA ILE A 39 -7.67 -6.97 -4.81
C ILE A 39 -7.32 -8.44 -4.68
N GLY A 40 -7.02 -8.90 -3.46
CA GLY A 40 -6.74 -10.32 -3.18
C GLY A 40 -5.46 -10.83 -3.81
N VAL A 41 -4.42 -10.00 -3.94
CA VAL A 41 -3.14 -10.37 -4.55
C VAL A 41 -2.04 -10.33 -3.51
N THR A 42 -1.18 -11.36 -3.50
CA THR A 42 -0.01 -11.45 -2.64
C THR A 42 1.26 -11.46 -3.48
N TRP A 43 2.21 -10.62 -3.08
CA TRP A 43 3.57 -10.59 -3.63
C TRP A 43 4.51 -11.18 -2.59
N LYS A 44 5.37 -12.11 -3.01
CA LYS A 44 6.25 -12.85 -2.10
C LYS A 44 7.69 -12.83 -2.61
N GLY A 45 8.59 -12.49 -1.70
CA GLY A 45 10.02 -12.55 -1.95
C GLY A 45 10.59 -11.37 -2.71
N PRO A 46 11.93 -11.31 -2.87
CA PRO A 46 12.62 -10.13 -3.41
C PRO A 46 12.19 -9.73 -4.82
N ALA A 47 11.84 -10.71 -5.67
CA ALA A 47 11.45 -10.42 -7.05
C ALA A 47 10.07 -9.77 -7.16
N GLU A 48 9.15 -10.13 -6.27
CA GLU A 48 7.75 -9.69 -6.36
C GLU A 48 7.43 -8.50 -5.46
N LEU A 49 8.07 -8.38 -4.30
CA LEU A 49 7.75 -7.33 -3.33
C LEU A 49 7.75 -5.90 -3.89
N PRO A 50 8.62 -5.53 -4.83
CA PRO A 50 8.57 -4.19 -5.43
C PRO A 50 7.40 -3.92 -6.36
N GLU A 51 6.76 -4.95 -6.92
CA GLU A 51 5.81 -4.80 -8.03
C GLU A 51 4.66 -3.84 -7.72
N GLN A 52 4.01 -4.00 -6.56
CA GLN A 52 2.85 -3.16 -6.24
C GLN A 52 3.26 -1.73 -5.88
N VAL A 53 4.41 -1.57 -5.22
CA VAL A 53 4.93 -0.23 -4.91
C VAL A 53 5.22 0.52 -6.22
N GLU A 54 5.85 -0.14 -7.18
CA GLU A 54 6.13 0.45 -8.48
C GLU A 54 4.86 0.73 -9.28
N ASN A 55 3.87 -0.17 -9.22
CA ASN A 55 2.59 0.00 -9.89
C ASN A 55 1.88 1.27 -9.37
N PHE A 56 1.77 1.42 -8.06
CA PHE A 56 1.13 2.61 -7.48
C PHE A 56 1.93 3.88 -7.74
N HIS A 57 3.25 3.82 -7.69
CA HIS A 57 4.07 5.00 -7.99
C HIS A 57 3.94 5.44 -9.44
N ARG A 58 3.82 4.48 -10.36
CA ARG A 58 3.59 4.78 -11.79
C ARG A 58 2.23 5.42 -12.00
N ALA A 59 1.20 4.91 -11.32
CA ALA A 59 -0.15 5.45 -11.40
C ALA A 59 -0.28 6.80 -10.71
N PHE A 60 0.39 6.97 -9.58
CA PHE A 60 0.34 8.18 -8.74
C PHE A 60 1.78 8.65 -8.48
N PRO A 61 2.39 9.42 -9.41
CA PRO A 61 3.80 9.83 -9.26
C PRO A 61 4.08 10.70 -8.03
N ASP A 62 3.08 11.40 -7.53
CA ASP A 62 3.13 12.22 -6.33
C ASP A 62 2.62 11.50 -5.10
N MET A 63 2.62 10.17 -5.10
CA MET A 63 2.07 9.36 -4.01
C MET A 63 2.68 9.70 -2.67
N HIS A 64 1.80 9.97 -1.70
CA HIS A 64 2.16 10.22 -0.31
C HIS A 64 1.29 9.38 0.61
N ARG A 65 1.92 8.84 1.64
CA ARG A 65 1.25 8.07 2.69
C ARG A 65 1.27 8.90 3.97
N GLU A 66 0.14 9.48 4.32
CA GLU A 66 -0.02 10.26 5.55
C GLU A 66 -0.37 9.33 6.69
N LEU A 67 0.56 9.12 7.63
CA LEU A 67 0.35 8.23 8.77
C LEU A 67 -0.35 8.99 9.90
N PHE A 68 -1.51 8.50 10.33
CA PHE A 68 -2.29 9.15 11.39
C PHE A 68 -2.05 8.51 12.76
N ARG A 69 -2.08 7.18 12.82
CA ARG A 69 -1.92 6.43 14.07
C ARG A 69 -1.12 5.17 13.82
N VAL A 70 -0.22 4.88 14.77
CA VAL A 70 0.59 3.66 14.76
C VAL A 70 0.37 2.95 16.10
N TYR A 71 -0.08 1.72 16.04
CA TYR A 71 -0.32 0.88 17.21
C TYR A 71 0.66 -0.29 17.19
N VAL A 72 1.32 -0.54 18.32
CA VAL A 72 2.30 -1.62 18.44
C VAL A 72 1.86 -2.57 19.53
N SER A 73 1.80 -3.86 19.20
CA SER A 73 1.55 -4.93 20.16
C SER A 73 2.57 -6.04 19.90
N GLY A 74 3.65 -6.07 20.69
CA GLY A 74 4.75 -7.03 20.48
C GLY A 74 5.38 -6.84 19.10
N ASN A 75 5.29 -7.87 18.28
CA ASN A 75 5.83 -7.87 16.91
C ASN A 75 4.80 -7.47 15.84
N ILE A 76 3.62 -7.01 16.26
CA ILE A 76 2.58 -6.56 15.35
C ILE A 76 2.51 -5.02 15.37
N VAL A 77 2.50 -4.41 14.19
CA VAL A 77 2.32 -2.97 14.03
C VAL A 77 1.12 -2.73 13.13
N VAL A 78 0.18 -1.92 13.61
CA VAL A 78 -1.00 -1.52 12.84
C VAL A 78 -0.92 -0.04 12.57
N VAL A 79 -1.09 0.35 11.31
CA VAL A 79 -1.00 1.74 10.89
C VAL A 79 -2.30 2.16 10.22
N GLN A 80 -2.89 3.26 10.72
CA GLN A 80 -3.99 3.92 10.05
C GLN A 80 -3.44 5.13 9.31
N LEU A 81 -3.69 5.19 8.01
CA LEU A 81 -3.08 6.19 7.12
C LEU A 81 -4.06 6.61 6.03
N ALA A 82 -3.68 7.63 5.29
CA ALA A 82 -4.31 7.99 4.02
C ALA A 82 -3.33 7.73 2.89
N LEU A 83 -3.86 7.22 1.79
CA LEU A 83 -3.16 7.12 0.52
C LEU A 83 -3.55 8.33 -0.31
N GLN A 84 -2.58 9.14 -0.71
CA GLN A 84 -2.79 10.41 -1.41
C GLN A 84 -1.98 10.45 -2.71
N GLY A 85 -2.54 11.04 -3.73
CA GLY A 85 -1.84 11.22 -5.00
C GLY A 85 -2.77 11.59 -6.13
N THR A 86 -2.20 11.99 -7.25
CA THR A 86 -2.93 12.33 -8.48
C THR A 86 -2.75 11.23 -9.50
N HIS A 87 -3.85 10.74 -10.07
CA HIS A 87 -3.84 9.62 -11.01
C HIS A 87 -3.38 10.09 -12.40
N LEU A 88 -2.08 10.07 -12.63
CA LEU A 88 -1.45 10.57 -13.85
C LEU A 88 -0.86 9.48 -14.74
N GLY A 89 -0.81 8.24 -14.28
CA GLY A 89 -0.30 7.10 -15.04
C GLY A 89 -1.24 5.91 -14.99
N PRO A 90 -0.95 4.84 -15.77
CA PRO A 90 -1.79 3.66 -15.77
C PRO A 90 -1.73 2.94 -14.43
N LEU A 91 -2.88 2.45 -13.95
CA LEU A 91 -2.98 1.61 -12.77
C LEU A 91 -3.31 0.19 -13.21
N HIS A 92 -2.41 -0.75 -12.96
CA HIS A 92 -2.62 -2.15 -13.29
C HIS A 92 -3.40 -2.84 -12.17
N LEU A 93 -4.53 -3.42 -12.53
CA LEU A 93 -5.40 -4.21 -11.66
C LEU A 93 -5.48 -5.63 -12.20
N PRO A 94 -5.88 -6.63 -11.39
CA PRO A 94 -6.00 -8.01 -11.88
C PRO A 94 -6.92 -8.16 -13.08
N THR A 95 -7.94 -7.31 -13.19
CA THR A 95 -8.93 -7.36 -14.27
C THR A 95 -8.58 -6.50 -15.48
N GLY A 96 -7.48 -5.78 -15.45
CA GLY A 96 -7.05 -4.93 -16.56
C GLY A 96 -6.35 -3.68 -16.09
N THR A 97 -6.04 -2.79 -17.03
CA THR A 97 -5.34 -1.54 -16.75
C THR A 97 -6.31 -0.37 -16.80
N LEU A 98 -6.33 0.42 -15.73
CA LEU A 98 -7.10 1.66 -15.67
C LEU A 98 -6.25 2.80 -16.22
N PRO A 99 -6.68 3.44 -17.34
CA PRO A 99 -5.97 4.61 -17.86
C PRO A 99 -6.01 5.77 -16.86
N PRO A 100 -5.06 6.70 -16.93
CA PRO A 100 -5.02 7.83 -16.01
C PRO A 100 -6.29 8.69 -16.12
N THR A 101 -6.88 9.02 -14.97
CA THR A 101 -8.11 9.82 -14.87
C THR A 101 -7.84 11.30 -14.60
N GLY A 102 -6.63 11.64 -14.14
CA GLY A 102 -6.28 12.98 -13.69
C GLY A 102 -6.89 13.36 -12.35
N GLN A 103 -7.64 12.45 -11.71
CA GLN A 103 -8.32 12.73 -10.45
C GLN A 103 -7.40 12.48 -9.25
N ARG A 104 -7.71 13.15 -8.14
CA ARG A 104 -6.94 13.01 -6.91
C ARG A 104 -7.51 11.90 -6.03
N MET A 105 -6.61 11.06 -5.54
CA MET A 105 -6.88 10.07 -4.50
C MET A 105 -6.50 10.63 -3.14
N ASP A 106 -7.40 10.51 -2.16
CA ASP A 106 -7.13 10.78 -0.76
C ASP A 106 -8.05 9.87 0.06
N ALA A 107 -7.59 8.65 0.31
CA ALA A 107 -8.45 7.60 0.84
C ALA A 107 -7.82 6.90 2.04
N PRO A 108 -8.64 6.48 3.03
CA PRO A 108 -8.12 5.77 4.20
C PRO A 108 -7.59 4.39 3.83
N CYS A 109 -6.61 3.97 4.61
CA CYS A 109 -6.01 2.65 4.50
C CYS A 109 -5.60 2.17 5.89
N CYS A 110 -5.65 0.87 6.10
CA CYS A 110 -5.14 0.26 7.32
C CYS A 110 -4.14 -0.81 6.94
N ASP A 111 -2.92 -0.69 7.46
CA ASP A 111 -1.84 -1.63 7.20
C ASP A 111 -1.49 -2.41 8.46
N VAL A 112 -1.30 -3.72 8.32
CA VAL A 112 -0.90 -4.60 9.43
C VAL A 112 0.43 -5.26 9.07
N PHE A 113 1.42 -5.06 9.93
CA PHE A 113 2.76 -5.63 9.78
C PHE A 113 3.03 -6.64 10.87
N GLU A 114 3.58 -7.80 10.52
CA GLU A 114 4.11 -8.76 11.46
C GLU A 114 5.62 -8.86 11.25
N LEU A 115 6.37 -8.62 12.33
CA LEU A 115 7.83 -8.63 12.30
C LEU A 115 8.37 -9.93 12.93
N VAL A 116 9.61 -10.29 12.57
CA VAL A 116 10.35 -11.33 13.26
C VAL A 116 11.35 -10.71 14.24
N ASP A 117 11.95 -11.53 15.10
CA ASP A 117 12.80 -11.06 16.20
C ASP A 117 14.00 -10.23 15.76
N ASP A 118 14.52 -10.45 14.54
CA ASP A 118 15.63 -9.67 14.00
C ASP A 118 15.23 -8.34 13.39
N GLY A 119 13.96 -7.97 13.49
CA GLY A 119 13.45 -6.68 13.00
C GLY A 119 13.06 -6.65 11.52
N LYS A 120 12.95 -7.81 10.88
CA LYS A 120 12.47 -7.89 9.50
C LYS A 120 10.96 -8.07 9.46
N ILE A 121 10.32 -7.58 8.39
CA ILE A 121 8.90 -7.75 8.15
C ILE A 121 8.70 -9.14 7.52
N LYS A 122 7.92 -9.95 8.20
CA LYS A 122 7.53 -11.27 7.71
C LYS A 122 6.28 -11.18 6.84
N ARG A 123 5.35 -10.30 7.22
CA ARG A 123 4.06 -10.18 6.56
C ARG A 123 3.56 -8.74 6.64
N PHE A 124 3.09 -8.25 5.50
CA PHE A 124 2.47 -6.94 5.39
C PHE A 124 1.12 -7.14 4.68
N ASP A 125 0.03 -6.84 5.40
CA ASP A 125 -1.32 -6.87 4.85
C ASP A 125 -1.85 -5.44 4.75
N CYS A 126 -2.22 -5.03 3.54
CA CYS A 126 -2.70 -3.70 3.23
C CYS A 126 -4.20 -3.76 2.96
N TYR A 127 -4.98 -2.94 3.67
CA TYR A 127 -6.43 -2.85 3.54
C TYR A 127 -6.83 -1.45 3.10
N PRO A 128 -6.59 -1.09 1.81
CA PRO A 128 -7.02 0.22 1.31
C PRO A 128 -8.53 0.23 1.09
N GLU A 129 -9.16 1.39 1.29
CA GLU A 129 -10.59 1.57 1.03
C GLU A 129 -10.83 1.74 -0.48
N ALA A 130 -10.85 0.62 -1.19
CA ALA A 130 -10.90 0.59 -2.65
C ALA A 130 -12.14 1.28 -3.22
N THR A 131 -13.31 1.15 -2.57
CA THR A 131 -14.54 1.83 -3.04
C THR A 131 -14.40 3.34 -2.99
N ILE A 132 -13.73 3.87 -1.96
CA ILE A 132 -13.48 5.32 -1.87
C ILE A 132 -12.51 5.74 -2.97
N ILE A 133 -11.42 5.00 -3.16
CA ILE A 133 -10.44 5.29 -4.22
C ILE A 133 -11.12 5.32 -5.59
N LEU A 134 -11.86 4.27 -5.93
CA LEU A 134 -12.52 4.16 -7.24
C LEU A 134 -13.58 5.24 -7.43
N THR A 135 -14.29 5.62 -6.37
CA THR A 135 -15.23 6.73 -6.40
C THR A 135 -14.53 8.05 -6.69
N GLN A 136 -13.41 8.31 -6.00
CA GLN A 136 -12.63 9.54 -6.20
C GLN A 136 -12.03 9.62 -7.61
N LEU A 137 -11.63 8.47 -8.18
CA LEU A 137 -11.12 8.41 -9.55
C LEU A 137 -12.24 8.51 -10.59
N GLY A 138 -13.49 8.46 -10.17
CA GLY A 138 -14.65 8.60 -11.06
C GLY A 138 -14.97 7.36 -11.90
N VAL A 139 -14.51 6.17 -11.45
CA VAL A 139 -14.65 4.93 -12.23
C VAL A 139 -15.61 3.92 -11.61
N LEU A 140 -16.20 4.22 -10.46
CA LEU A 140 -17.20 3.35 -9.82
C LEU A 140 -18.62 3.72 -10.30
N GLY A 141 -18.87 3.47 -11.59
CA GLY A 141 -20.07 3.96 -12.25
C GLY A 141 -21.34 3.13 -12.06
N ASN A 142 -21.20 1.82 -11.89
CA ASN A 142 -22.36 0.92 -11.85
C ASN A 142 -23.15 0.98 -10.55
N LEU A 143 -22.57 1.51 -9.50
CA LEU A 143 -23.27 1.62 -8.21
C LEU A 143 -24.49 2.53 -8.33
N ASN A 144 -24.36 3.69 -8.97
CA ASN A 144 -25.49 4.61 -9.16
C ASN A 144 -26.64 3.96 -9.94
N ALA A 145 -26.30 3.13 -10.96
CA ALA A 145 -27.32 2.42 -11.74
C ALA A 145 -28.04 1.34 -10.92
N ALA A 146 -27.36 0.80 -9.89
CA ALA A 146 -27.94 -0.24 -9.03
C ALA A 146 -28.80 0.31 -7.89
N LEU A 147 -28.67 1.59 -7.55
CA LEU A 147 -29.39 2.20 -6.45
C LEU A 147 -30.79 2.62 -6.90
N GLU A 148 -31.77 2.41 -6.01
CA GLU A 148 -33.13 2.95 -6.18
C GLU A 148 -33.17 4.37 -5.60
N HIS A 149 -33.79 5.29 -6.35
CA HIS A 149 -33.88 6.70 -5.96
C HIS A 149 -35.33 7.15 -5.73
#